data_16791c442aa51a66c21c1b96eb7b2ef0
#
_entry.id   16791c442aa51a66c21c1b96eb7b2ef0
#
_cell.length_a   1.000
_cell.length_b   1.000
_cell.length_c   1.000
_cell.angle_alpha   90.00
_cell.angle_beta   90.00
_cell.angle_gamma   90.00
#
_symmetry.space_group_name_H-M   'P 1'
#
loop_
_entity.id
_entity.type
_entity.pdbx_description
1 polymer ?
#
loop_
_entity_poly.entity_id
_entity_poly.type
_entity_poly.pdbx_seq_one_letter_code
_entity_poly.pdbx_strand_id
1 'polypeptide(L)'
;MNRFFKSRLYRAIILILLIILLGVLGYMIISGYGFVDALYMTVITITTVGFGEVHPFTNADKLFSVFLILTSISVVGYTVSSFSEYLVTGQLFQHFKHKKVEKKIAGLKNHTIVCGYGRNGKQAITKLKNYKKDFVVVEKNKEIIQKLDAEGVLNIEGDATTDETMLRAGINNAQNLITALPSDADNLFVVLTASQLNKKCKIISRASKETSYNKLKIA
;
A
#
# COMPACT_ATOMS: atom_id res chain seq x y z
N MET A 1 0.70 1.36 -9.48
CA MET A 1 1.59 2.34 -8.83
C MET A 1 2.45 1.74 -7.72
N ASN A 2 1.93 0.84 -6.87
CA ASN A 2 2.71 0.19 -5.78
C ASN A 2 3.93 -0.65 -6.22
N ARG A 3 3.90 -1.23 -7.41
CA ARG A 3 5.01 -2.06 -7.92
C ARG A 3 6.24 -1.22 -8.31
N PHE A 4 6.02 0.00 -8.78
CA PHE A 4 7.06 0.92 -9.24
C PHE A 4 7.88 1.50 -8.06
N PHE A 5 7.21 1.86 -6.95
CA PHE A 5 7.88 2.39 -5.75
C PHE A 5 8.63 1.32 -4.96
N LYS A 6 8.07 0.11 -4.84
CA LYS A 6 8.81 -1.03 -4.29
C LYS A 6 10.08 -1.33 -5.08
N SER A 7 10.02 -1.16 -6.42
CA SER A 7 11.19 -1.38 -7.27
C SER A 7 12.28 -0.31 -7.12
N ARG A 8 11.94 0.93 -6.75
CA ARG A 8 12.91 2.01 -6.50
C ARG A 8 13.64 1.81 -5.18
N LEU A 9 12.92 1.54 -4.11
CA LEU A 9 13.53 1.25 -2.80
C LEU A 9 14.41 -0.01 -2.86
N TYR A 10 13.95 -1.05 -3.54
CA TYR A 10 14.73 -2.27 -3.72
C TYR A 10 16.01 -2.01 -4.51
N ARG A 11 15.95 -1.20 -5.59
CA ARG A 11 17.17 -0.77 -6.33
C ARG A 11 18.12 0.06 -5.47
N ALA A 12 17.61 0.95 -4.63
CA ALA A 12 18.43 1.74 -3.72
C ALA A 12 19.20 0.85 -2.73
N ILE A 13 18.53 -0.17 -2.16
CA ILE A 13 19.18 -1.15 -1.27
C ILE A 13 20.26 -1.95 -2.01
N ILE A 14 19.98 -2.41 -3.22
CA ILE A 14 20.95 -3.13 -4.04
C ILE A 14 22.17 -2.24 -4.33
N LEU A 15 21.95 -0.97 -4.70
CA LEU A 15 23.04 -0.03 -4.98
C LEU A 15 23.92 0.22 -3.75
N ILE A 16 23.34 0.33 -2.55
CA ILE A 16 24.11 0.43 -1.30
C ILE A 16 24.95 -0.83 -1.08
N LEU A 17 24.36 -2.02 -1.24
CA LEU A 17 25.10 -3.27 -1.07
C LEU A 17 26.24 -3.41 -2.09
N LEU A 18 26.00 -3.00 -3.33
CA LEU A 18 27.01 -3.03 -4.38
C LEU A 18 28.17 -2.05 -4.09
N ILE A 19 27.90 -0.85 -3.62
CA ILE A 19 28.97 0.11 -3.32
C ILE A 19 29.77 -0.30 -2.08
N ILE A 20 29.12 -0.93 -1.07
CA ILE A 20 29.84 -1.50 0.07
C ILE A 20 30.77 -2.63 -0.41
N LEU A 21 30.26 -3.53 -1.25
CA LEU A 21 31.05 -4.63 -1.79
C LEU A 21 32.24 -4.10 -2.61
N LEU A 22 31.99 -3.10 -3.48
CA LEU A 22 33.03 -2.47 -4.29
C LEU A 22 34.11 -1.78 -3.42
N GLY A 23 33.68 -1.07 -2.37
CA GLY A 23 34.59 -0.42 -1.44
C GLY A 23 35.48 -1.42 -0.69
N VAL A 24 34.85 -2.47 -0.13
CA VAL A 24 35.59 -3.52 0.60
C VAL A 24 36.60 -4.23 -0.31
N LEU A 25 36.15 -4.70 -1.47
CA LEU A 25 37.03 -5.38 -2.43
C LEU A 25 38.14 -4.44 -2.94
N GLY A 26 37.82 -3.18 -3.21
CA GLY A 26 38.79 -2.21 -3.67
C GLY A 26 39.88 -1.97 -2.64
N TYR A 27 39.56 -1.74 -1.37
CA TYR A 27 40.56 -1.57 -0.32
C TYR A 27 41.36 -2.88 -0.05
N MET A 28 40.74 -4.03 -0.15
CA MET A 28 41.48 -5.30 -0.04
C MET A 28 42.46 -5.51 -1.17
N ILE A 29 42.11 -5.19 -2.42
CA ILE A 29 42.93 -5.45 -3.61
C ILE A 29 43.99 -4.36 -3.82
N ILE A 30 43.59 -3.09 -3.67
CA ILE A 30 44.48 -1.93 -3.98
C ILE A 30 45.39 -1.62 -2.79
N SER A 31 44.81 -1.58 -1.57
CA SER A 31 45.52 -1.19 -0.35
C SER A 31 46.10 -2.35 0.42
N GLY A 32 45.77 -3.60 0.04
CA GLY A 32 46.18 -4.81 0.77
C GLY A 32 45.59 -4.94 2.17
N TYR A 33 44.49 -4.24 2.45
CA TYR A 33 43.85 -4.25 3.77
C TYR A 33 43.26 -5.61 4.11
N GLY A 34 43.26 -5.99 5.40
CA GLY A 34 42.45 -7.05 5.90
C GLY A 34 40.95 -6.74 5.75
N PHE A 35 40.10 -7.77 5.75
CA PHE A 35 38.65 -7.60 5.57
C PHE A 35 38.04 -6.57 6.54
N VAL A 36 38.46 -6.59 7.81
CA VAL A 36 37.92 -5.69 8.86
C VAL A 36 38.28 -4.25 8.59
N ASP A 37 39.55 -3.99 8.25
CA ASP A 37 40.04 -2.63 7.93
C ASP A 37 39.42 -2.09 6.64
N ALA A 38 39.30 -2.94 5.62
CA ALA A 38 38.64 -2.60 4.36
C ALA A 38 37.14 -2.27 4.57
N LEU A 39 36.44 -3.06 5.39
CA LEU A 39 35.05 -2.81 5.75
C LEU A 39 34.90 -1.51 6.53
N TYR A 40 35.78 -1.29 7.53
CA TYR A 40 35.79 -0.07 8.32
C TYR A 40 36.01 1.17 7.45
N MET A 41 37.06 1.17 6.61
CA MET A 41 37.32 2.28 5.69
C MET A 41 36.16 2.54 4.73
N THR A 42 35.57 1.48 4.19
CA THR A 42 34.39 1.60 3.31
C THR A 42 33.21 2.25 4.02
N VAL A 43 32.88 1.79 5.23
CA VAL A 43 31.74 2.31 6.00
C VAL A 43 31.95 3.76 6.39
N ILE A 44 33.12 4.14 6.93
CA ILE A 44 33.38 5.56 7.31
C ILE A 44 33.41 6.50 6.12
N THR A 45 33.77 6.01 4.93
CA THR A 45 33.76 6.77 3.69
C THR A 45 32.35 6.97 3.16
N ILE A 46 31.55 5.89 3.03
CA ILE A 46 30.18 5.94 2.51
C ILE A 46 29.25 6.72 3.44
N THR A 47 29.43 6.59 4.75
CA THR A 47 28.62 7.30 5.76
C THR A 47 29.06 8.76 5.96
N THR A 48 30.11 9.22 5.25
CA THR A 48 30.68 10.58 5.35
C THR A 48 31.17 10.93 6.76
N VAL A 49 31.49 9.95 7.60
CA VAL A 49 32.02 10.16 8.96
C VAL A 49 33.48 10.56 8.92
N GLY A 50 34.32 9.90 8.09
CA GLY A 50 35.65 10.32 7.75
C GLY A 50 36.64 10.44 8.92
N PHE A 51 36.66 9.47 9.86
CA PHE A 51 37.55 9.48 11.03
C PHE A 51 39.04 9.54 10.68
N GLY A 52 39.40 9.11 9.48
CA GLY A 52 40.78 9.06 9.03
C GLY A 52 41.15 7.72 8.43
N GLU A 53 42.37 7.64 7.91
CA GLU A 53 42.94 6.45 7.30
C GLU A 53 43.49 5.48 8.37
N VAL A 54 43.22 4.17 8.18
CA VAL A 54 43.72 3.12 9.09
C VAL A 54 45.20 2.91 8.94
N HIS A 55 45.70 3.04 7.70
CA HIS A 55 47.14 2.98 7.33
C HIS A 55 47.46 4.11 6.38
N PRO A 56 48.74 4.58 6.30
CA PRO A 56 49.13 5.64 5.37
C PRO A 56 48.77 5.30 3.92
N PHE A 57 48.02 6.18 3.25
CA PHE A 57 47.55 5.98 1.90
C PHE A 57 48.66 6.18 0.86
N THR A 58 48.79 5.25 -0.06
CA THR A 58 49.50 5.43 -1.32
C THR A 58 48.70 6.32 -2.28
N ASN A 59 49.30 6.73 -3.38
CA ASN A 59 48.60 7.51 -4.42
C ASN A 59 47.45 6.71 -5.05
N ALA A 60 47.56 5.38 -5.16
CA ALA A 60 46.52 4.51 -5.67
C ALA A 60 45.31 4.47 -4.72
N ASP A 61 45.58 4.38 -3.42
CA ASP A 61 44.51 4.38 -2.37
C ASP A 61 43.76 5.69 -2.37
N LYS A 62 44.46 6.82 -2.52
CA LYS A 62 43.84 8.15 -2.60
C LYS A 62 42.94 8.29 -3.81
N LEU A 63 43.39 7.84 -4.99
CA LEU A 63 42.55 7.86 -6.20
C LEU A 63 41.32 6.97 -6.08
N PHE A 64 41.49 5.76 -5.54
CA PHE A 64 40.36 4.87 -5.28
C PHE A 64 39.37 5.48 -4.29
N SER A 65 39.86 6.07 -3.21
CA SER A 65 39.02 6.75 -2.22
C SER A 65 38.24 7.91 -2.82
N VAL A 66 38.85 8.74 -3.67
CA VAL A 66 38.18 9.82 -4.40
C VAL A 66 37.05 9.24 -5.28
N PHE A 67 37.34 8.18 -6.04
CA PHE A 67 36.33 7.50 -6.86
C PHE A 67 35.18 6.96 -5.99
N LEU A 68 35.49 6.31 -4.87
CA LEU A 68 34.50 5.76 -3.94
C LEU A 68 33.63 6.87 -3.31
N ILE A 69 34.22 8.01 -2.93
CA ILE A 69 33.49 9.17 -2.38
C ILE A 69 32.50 9.71 -3.42
N LEU A 70 32.95 9.98 -4.65
CA LEU A 70 32.07 10.53 -5.68
C LEU A 70 30.90 9.61 -6.04
N THR A 71 31.18 8.32 -6.14
CA THR A 71 30.12 7.32 -6.39
C THR A 71 29.19 7.16 -5.19
N SER A 72 29.71 7.17 -3.96
CA SER A 72 28.90 7.03 -2.75
C SER A 72 27.93 8.20 -2.55
N ILE A 73 28.36 9.44 -2.80
CA ILE A 73 27.48 10.62 -2.71
C ILE A 73 26.25 10.45 -3.62
N SER A 74 26.48 9.99 -4.86
CA SER A 74 25.38 9.77 -5.82
C SER A 74 24.43 8.68 -5.37
N VAL A 75 24.95 7.54 -4.87
CA VAL A 75 24.14 6.40 -4.40
C VAL A 75 23.37 6.76 -3.13
N VAL A 76 24.02 7.41 -2.17
CA VAL A 76 23.38 7.85 -0.92
C VAL A 76 22.31 8.89 -1.21
N GLY A 77 22.58 9.88 -2.05
CA GLY A 77 21.60 10.90 -2.46
C GLY A 77 20.36 10.28 -3.12
N TYR A 78 20.55 9.32 -4.03
CA TYR A 78 19.44 8.57 -4.63
C TYR A 78 18.65 7.78 -3.59
N THR A 79 19.33 7.16 -2.63
CA THR A 79 18.70 6.36 -1.58
C THR A 79 17.86 7.23 -0.64
N VAL A 80 18.41 8.35 -0.17
CA VAL A 80 17.69 9.30 0.69
C VAL A 80 16.47 9.85 -0.03
N SER A 81 16.60 10.24 -1.30
CA SER A 81 15.47 10.71 -2.12
C SER A 81 14.39 9.64 -2.25
N SER A 82 14.76 8.40 -2.57
CA SER A 82 13.83 7.28 -2.72
C SER A 82 13.12 6.93 -1.40
N PHE A 83 13.83 7.02 -0.28
CA PHE A 83 13.29 6.78 1.06
C PHE A 83 12.34 7.90 1.50
N SER A 84 12.72 9.17 1.25
CA SER A 84 11.86 10.32 1.54
C SER A 84 10.55 10.25 0.77
N GLU A 85 10.60 9.91 -0.52
CA GLU A 85 9.41 9.71 -1.35
C GLU A 85 8.52 8.58 -0.79
N TYR A 86 9.12 7.48 -0.31
CA TYR A 86 8.40 6.36 0.31
C TYR A 86 7.70 6.76 1.62
N LEU A 87 8.31 7.61 2.43
CA LEU A 87 7.72 8.15 3.67
C LEU A 87 6.58 9.14 3.37
N VAL A 88 6.81 10.09 2.45
CA VAL A 88 5.83 11.12 2.09
C VAL A 88 4.57 10.51 1.45
N THR A 89 4.71 9.46 0.66
CA THR A 89 3.55 8.75 0.06
C THR A 89 2.71 7.99 1.09
N GLY A 90 3.12 7.93 2.35
CA GLY A 90 2.35 7.33 3.45
C GLY A 90 2.08 5.82 3.30
N GLN A 91 2.76 5.15 2.38
CA GLN A 91 2.49 3.73 2.06
C GLN A 91 2.68 2.79 3.25
N LEU A 92 3.64 3.09 4.13
CA LEU A 92 3.84 2.34 5.38
C LEU A 92 2.60 2.44 6.28
N PHE A 93 2.10 3.67 6.50
CA PHE A 93 0.95 3.91 7.35
C PHE A 93 -0.34 3.32 6.79
N GLN A 94 -0.52 3.38 5.45
CA GLN A 94 -1.68 2.78 4.79
C GLN A 94 -1.71 1.25 4.97
N HIS A 95 -0.59 0.57 4.85
CA HIS A 95 -0.55 -0.90 4.98
C HIS A 95 -0.91 -1.37 6.40
N PHE A 96 -0.40 -0.70 7.43
CA PHE A 96 -0.77 -0.98 8.82
C PHE A 96 -2.23 -0.62 9.11
N LYS A 97 -2.72 0.48 8.53
CA LYS A 97 -4.10 0.94 8.68
C LYS A 97 -5.09 -0.03 8.05
N HIS A 98 -4.84 -0.51 6.82
CA HIS A 98 -5.70 -1.49 6.15
C HIS A 98 -5.82 -2.78 6.96
N LYS A 99 -4.73 -3.35 7.46
CA LYS A 99 -4.78 -4.54 8.34
C LYS A 99 -5.60 -4.30 9.61
N LYS A 100 -5.48 -3.12 10.23
CA LYS A 100 -6.26 -2.76 11.42
C LYS A 100 -7.73 -2.62 11.11
N VAL A 101 -8.08 -2.04 9.96
CA VAL A 101 -9.47 -1.90 9.48
C VAL A 101 -10.06 -3.28 9.17
N GLU A 102 -9.37 -4.13 8.43
CA GLU A 102 -9.82 -5.50 8.12
C GLU A 102 -10.03 -6.32 9.40
N LYS A 103 -9.15 -6.20 10.40
CA LYS A 103 -9.34 -6.85 11.70
C LYS A 103 -10.59 -6.36 12.44
N LYS A 104 -10.91 -5.06 12.35
CA LYS A 104 -12.15 -4.51 12.92
C LYS A 104 -13.38 -5.04 12.17
N ILE A 105 -13.33 -5.07 10.83
CA ILE A 105 -14.42 -5.59 9.98
C ILE A 105 -14.67 -7.07 10.26
N ALA A 106 -13.61 -7.87 10.41
CA ALA A 106 -13.72 -9.30 10.75
C ALA A 106 -14.45 -9.55 12.08
N GLY A 107 -14.41 -8.59 13.01
CA GLY A 107 -15.15 -8.65 14.28
C GLY A 107 -16.61 -8.21 14.20
N LEU A 108 -17.04 -7.60 13.08
CA LEU A 108 -18.43 -7.15 12.92
C LEU A 108 -19.38 -8.32 12.66
N LYS A 109 -20.58 -8.19 13.20
CA LYS A 109 -21.70 -9.12 12.95
C LYS A 109 -22.94 -8.30 12.61
N ASN A 110 -23.74 -8.79 11.68
CA ASN A 110 -24.99 -8.16 11.26
C ASN A 110 -24.86 -6.72 10.74
N HIS A 111 -23.66 -6.36 10.25
CA HIS A 111 -23.40 -5.05 9.66
C HIS A 111 -23.99 -4.93 8.25
N THR A 112 -24.00 -3.71 7.72
CA THR A 112 -24.43 -3.41 6.36
C THR A 112 -23.23 -3.07 5.50
N ILE A 113 -23.06 -3.71 4.35
CA ILE A 113 -22.05 -3.35 3.34
C ILE A 113 -22.68 -2.36 2.36
N VAL A 114 -22.01 -1.25 2.10
CA VAL A 114 -22.44 -0.26 1.10
C VAL A 114 -21.41 -0.18 -0.01
N CYS A 115 -21.78 -0.59 -1.22
CA CYS A 115 -20.94 -0.58 -2.41
C CYS A 115 -21.14 0.71 -3.20
N GLY A 116 -20.09 1.54 -3.20
CA GLY A 116 -20.05 2.86 -3.84
C GLY A 116 -20.43 4.02 -2.90
N TYR A 117 -19.59 5.06 -2.91
CA TYR A 117 -19.79 6.30 -2.13
C TYR A 117 -20.27 7.47 -3.01
N GLY A 118 -21.09 7.17 -4.02
CA GLY A 118 -21.79 8.16 -4.85
C GLY A 118 -22.99 8.80 -4.12
N ARG A 119 -23.84 9.50 -4.85
CA ARG A 119 -25.03 10.20 -4.28
C ARG A 119 -25.91 9.28 -3.43
N ASN A 120 -26.31 8.13 -3.98
CA ASN A 120 -27.18 7.18 -3.28
C ASN A 120 -26.46 6.47 -2.12
N GLY A 121 -25.19 6.09 -2.31
CA GLY A 121 -24.39 5.49 -1.24
C GLY A 121 -24.22 6.43 -0.04
N LYS A 122 -23.94 7.72 -0.27
CA LYS A 122 -23.87 8.73 0.79
C LYS A 122 -25.18 8.87 1.54
N GLN A 123 -26.32 8.87 0.83
CA GLN A 123 -27.64 8.93 1.49
C GLN A 123 -27.89 7.69 2.37
N ALA A 124 -27.56 6.49 1.86
CA ALA A 124 -27.68 5.26 2.64
C ALA A 124 -26.82 5.32 3.91
N ILE A 125 -25.55 5.75 3.77
CA ILE A 125 -24.60 5.88 4.90
C ILE A 125 -25.11 6.89 5.93
N THR A 126 -25.63 8.03 5.50
CA THR A 126 -26.23 9.04 6.40
C THR A 126 -27.36 8.44 7.22
N LYS A 127 -28.24 7.65 6.59
CA LYS A 127 -29.33 6.94 7.29
C LYS A 127 -28.77 5.91 8.27
N LEU A 128 -27.79 5.09 7.86
CA LEU A 128 -27.16 4.09 8.73
C LEU A 128 -26.50 4.75 9.95
N LYS A 129 -25.79 5.87 9.77
CA LYS A 129 -25.21 6.67 10.87
C LYS A 129 -26.31 7.15 11.84
N ASN A 130 -27.40 7.71 11.33
CA ASN A 130 -28.51 8.22 12.15
C ASN A 130 -29.17 7.12 12.98
N TYR A 131 -29.27 5.91 12.42
CA TYR A 131 -29.82 4.74 13.12
C TYR A 131 -28.77 3.96 13.94
N LYS A 132 -27.55 4.46 14.06
CA LYS A 132 -26.43 3.83 14.79
C LYS A 132 -26.19 2.38 14.36
N LYS A 133 -26.33 2.10 13.06
CA LYS A 133 -26.05 0.77 12.49
C LYS A 133 -24.62 0.67 12.05
N ASP A 134 -24.00 -0.47 12.33
CA ASP A 134 -22.65 -0.77 11.83
C ASP A 134 -22.67 -0.94 10.32
N PHE A 135 -21.72 -0.33 9.65
CA PHE A 135 -21.59 -0.44 8.21
C PHE A 135 -20.13 -0.37 7.75
N VAL A 136 -19.88 -0.95 6.59
CA VAL A 136 -18.59 -0.94 5.88
C VAL A 136 -18.83 -0.40 4.47
N VAL A 137 -18.01 0.53 4.03
CA VAL A 137 -18.08 1.09 2.68
C VAL A 137 -17.05 0.42 1.78
N VAL A 138 -17.46 -0.05 0.61
CA VAL A 138 -16.58 -0.53 -0.46
C VAL A 138 -16.52 0.52 -1.54
N GLU A 139 -15.32 1.04 -1.84
CA GLU A 139 -15.14 2.10 -2.83
C GLU A 139 -13.80 1.90 -3.58
N LYS A 140 -13.79 2.20 -4.88
CA LYS A 140 -12.64 2.03 -5.76
C LYS A 140 -11.78 3.31 -5.87
N ASN A 141 -12.39 4.47 -5.66
CA ASN A 141 -11.71 5.76 -5.77
C ASN A 141 -10.89 6.05 -4.51
N LYS A 142 -9.56 6.18 -4.69
CA LYS A 142 -8.61 6.44 -3.60
C LYS A 142 -8.82 7.75 -2.86
N GLU A 143 -9.23 8.79 -3.55
CA GLU A 143 -9.49 10.09 -2.93
C GLU A 143 -10.70 10.02 -2.00
N ILE A 144 -11.71 9.24 -2.39
CA ILE A 144 -12.89 8.99 -1.56
C ILE A 144 -12.51 8.14 -0.35
N ILE A 145 -11.70 7.10 -0.52
CA ILE A 145 -11.17 6.27 0.57
C ILE A 145 -10.41 7.12 1.59
N GLN A 146 -9.55 8.04 1.15
CA GLN A 146 -8.83 8.94 2.05
C GLN A 146 -9.79 9.83 2.89
N LYS A 147 -10.87 10.31 2.28
CA LYS A 147 -11.91 11.08 2.99
C LYS A 147 -12.64 10.23 4.03
N LEU A 148 -13.08 9.03 3.66
CA LEU A 148 -13.72 8.08 4.57
C LEU A 148 -12.81 7.72 5.74
N ASP A 149 -11.52 7.57 5.46
CA ASP A 149 -10.50 7.33 6.45
C ASP A 149 -10.34 8.48 7.45
N ALA A 150 -10.35 9.72 6.96
CA ALA A 150 -10.28 10.92 7.81
C ALA A 150 -11.52 11.05 8.70
N GLU A 151 -12.69 10.63 8.20
CA GLU A 151 -13.96 10.58 8.96
C GLU A 151 -14.05 9.37 9.90
N GLY A 152 -13.06 8.48 9.96
CA GLY A 152 -13.07 7.27 10.79
C GLY A 152 -14.08 6.22 10.35
N VAL A 153 -14.57 6.28 9.11
CA VAL A 153 -15.53 5.32 8.54
C VAL A 153 -14.80 4.04 8.15
N LEU A 154 -15.33 2.88 8.56
CA LEU A 154 -14.80 1.59 8.13
C LEU A 154 -15.01 1.42 6.63
N ASN A 155 -13.92 1.21 5.90
CA ASN A 155 -13.96 1.14 4.45
C ASN A 155 -12.96 0.11 3.90
N ILE A 156 -13.25 -0.38 2.70
CA ILE A 156 -12.38 -1.26 1.91
C ILE A 156 -12.14 -0.59 0.56
N GLU A 157 -10.89 -0.33 0.24
CA GLU A 157 -10.47 0.03 -1.12
C GLU A 157 -10.50 -1.22 -2.00
N GLY A 158 -11.36 -1.22 -3.02
CA GLY A 158 -11.46 -2.34 -3.94
C GLY A 158 -12.65 -2.25 -4.90
N ASP A 159 -12.69 -3.21 -5.83
CA ASP A 159 -13.78 -3.40 -6.76
C ASP A 159 -14.84 -4.31 -6.11
N ALA A 160 -16.02 -3.76 -5.87
CA ALA A 160 -17.13 -4.48 -5.21
C ALA A 160 -17.67 -5.66 -6.03
N THR A 161 -17.31 -5.79 -7.30
CA THR A 161 -17.71 -6.91 -8.16
C THR A 161 -16.86 -8.17 -7.92
N THR A 162 -15.78 -8.09 -7.12
CA THR A 162 -14.88 -9.20 -6.87
C THR A 162 -15.14 -9.89 -5.54
N ASP A 163 -15.03 -11.22 -5.52
CA ASP A 163 -15.17 -12.04 -4.30
C ASP A 163 -14.19 -11.61 -3.22
N GLU A 164 -12.93 -11.34 -3.59
CA GLU A 164 -11.89 -10.92 -2.65
C GLU A 164 -12.30 -9.67 -1.86
N THR A 165 -12.79 -8.65 -2.58
CA THR A 165 -13.21 -7.39 -1.95
C THR A 165 -14.41 -7.60 -1.03
N MET A 166 -15.37 -8.42 -1.44
CA MET A 166 -16.55 -8.73 -0.64
C MET A 166 -16.21 -9.52 0.63
N LEU A 167 -15.29 -10.48 0.53
CA LEU A 167 -14.79 -11.23 1.69
C LEU A 167 -14.07 -10.30 2.68
N ARG A 168 -13.23 -9.38 2.19
CA ARG A 168 -12.56 -8.36 3.02
C ARG A 168 -13.57 -7.39 3.67
N ALA A 169 -14.69 -7.11 3.01
CA ALA A 169 -15.79 -6.32 3.57
C ALA A 169 -16.66 -7.09 4.59
N GLY A 170 -16.38 -8.38 4.80
CA GLY A 170 -17.06 -9.22 5.80
C GLY A 170 -18.43 -9.72 5.35
N ILE A 171 -18.64 -9.98 4.06
CA ILE A 171 -19.93 -10.41 3.50
C ILE A 171 -20.51 -11.64 4.21
N ASN A 172 -19.68 -12.57 4.67
CA ASN A 172 -20.13 -13.79 5.37
C ASN A 172 -20.91 -13.50 6.66
N ASN A 173 -20.63 -12.36 7.31
CA ASN A 173 -21.25 -11.93 8.57
C ASN A 173 -22.19 -10.72 8.39
N ALA A 174 -22.34 -10.22 7.18
CA ALA A 174 -23.20 -9.09 6.88
C ALA A 174 -24.67 -9.47 6.89
N GLN A 175 -25.52 -8.61 7.44
CA GLN A 175 -26.97 -8.75 7.40
C GLN A 175 -27.57 -8.16 6.13
N ASN A 176 -27.02 -7.02 5.69
CA ASN A 176 -27.52 -6.31 4.54
C ASN A 176 -26.36 -5.89 3.62
N LEU A 177 -26.68 -5.79 2.33
CA LEU A 177 -25.81 -5.19 1.33
C LEU A 177 -26.63 -4.17 0.53
N ILE A 178 -26.04 -2.98 0.33
CA ILE A 178 -26.61 -1.93 -0.50
C ILE A 178 -25.62 -1.67 -1.64
N THR A 179 -26.01 -1.95 -2.87
CA THR A 179 -25.22 -1.61 -4.03
C THR A 179 -25.77 -0.38 -4.75
N ALA A 180 -24.96 0.64 -4.89
CA ALA A 180 -25.30 1.96 -5.44
C ALA A 180 -24.27 2.44 -6.46
N LEU A 181 -23.73 1.51 -7.24
CA LEU A 181 -22.75 1.80 -8.30
C LEU A 181 -23.41 2.52 -9.48
N PRO A 182 -22.63 3.27 -10.27
CA PRO A 182 -23.17 3.99 -11.45
C PRO A 182 -23.72 3.06 -12.53
N SER A 183 -23.12 1.87 -12.68
CA SER A 183 -23.45 0.88 -13.72
C SER A 183 -24.41 -0.18 -13.18
N ASP A 184 -25.52 -0.41 -13.91
CA ASP A 184 -26.47 -1.48 -13.57
C ASP A 184 -25.83 -2.89 -13.76
N ALA A 185 -24.89 -3.03 -14.70
CA ALA A 185 -24.15 -4.27 -14.90
C ALA A 185 -23.27 -4.57 -13.68
N ASP A 186 -22.54 -3.57 -13.17
CA ASP A 186 -21.72 -3.74 -11.97
C ASP A 186 -22.59 -4.04 -10.74
N ASN A 187 -23.77 -3.38 -10.61
CA ASN A 187 -24.72 -3.70 -9.55
C ASN A 187 -25.19 -5.15 -9.65
N LEU A 188 -25.46 -5.67 -10.85
CA LEU A 188 -25.85 -7.06 -11.06
C LEU A 188 -24.71 -8.03 -10.63
N PHE A 189 -23.47 -7.74 -11.00
CA PHE A 189 -22.33 -8.56 -10.57
C PHE A 189 -22.19 -8.55 -9.04
N VAL A 190 -22.33 -7.38 -8.39
CA VAL A 190 -22.32 -7.30 -6.93
C VAL A 190 -23.42 -8.15 -6.29
N VAL A 191 -24.64 -8.11 -6.86
CA VAL A 191 -25.78 -8.93 -6.37
C VAL A 191 -25.46 -10.42 -6.50
N LEU A 192 -24.97 -10.87 -7.65
CA LEU A 192 -24.60 -12.27 -7.90
C LEU A 192 -23.51 -12.73 -6.93
N THR A 193 -22.42 -11.96 -6.83
CA THR A 193 -21.32 -12.25 -5.90
C THR A 193 -21.80 -12.34 -4.45
N ALA A 194 -22.59 -11.38 -4.01
CA ALA A 194 -23.11 -11.37 -2.63
C ALA A 194 -24.06 -12.53 -2.36
N SER A 195 -24.97 -12.85 -3.29
CA SER A 195 -25.91 -13.97 -3.18
C SER A 195 -25.19 -15.32 -3.13
N GLN A 196 -24.08 -15.45 -3.88
CA GLN A 196 -23.24 -16.65 -3.87
C GLN A 196 -22.51 -16.81 -2.53
N LEU A 197 -21.91 -15.74 -2.01
CA LEU A 197 -21.10 -15.77 -0.79
C LEU A 197 -21.94 -15.83 0.49
N ASN A 198 -23.11 -15.17 0.53
CA ASN A 198 -24.00 -15.16 1.70
C ASN A 198 -25.48 -15.17 1.29
N LYS A 199 -26.06 -16.34 1.22
CA LYS A 199 -27.48 -16.55 0.86
C LYS A 199 -28.48 -15.91 1.83
N LYS A 200 -28.05 -15.54 3.05
CA LYS A 200 -28.90 -14.93 4.07
C LYS A 200 -28.83 -13.39 4.04
N CYS A 201 -27.90 -12.82 3.28
CA CYS A 201 -27.73 -11.39 3.18
C CYS A 201 -28.92 -10.76 2.43
N LYS A 202 -29.56 -9.76 3.04
CA LYS A 202 -30.58 -8.98 2.36
C LYS A 202 -29.93 -7.96 1.44
N ILE A 203 -30.19 -8.07 0.14
CA ILE A 203 -29.56 -7.22 -0.87
C ILE A 203 -30.54 -6.14 -1.34
N ILE A 204 -30.06 -4.91 -1.38
CA ILE A 204 -30.76 -3.74 -1.92
C ILE A 204 -29.91 -3.19 -3.06
N SER A 205 -30.41 -3.25 -4.27
CA SER A 205 -29.71 -2.78 -5.47
C SER A 205 -30.38 -1.57 -6.08
N ARG A 206 -29.53 -0.64 -6.56
CA ARG A 206 -29.98 0.40 -7.48
C ARG A 206 -30.22 -0.19 -8.86
N ALA A 207 -31.30 0.21 -9.50
CA ALA A 207 -31.54 0.01 -10.93
C ALA A 207 -31.76 1.38 -11.59
N SER A 208 -31.09 1.65 -12.69
CA SER A 208 -31.27 2.88 -13.47
C SER A 208 -32.27 2.72 -14.61
N LYS A 209 -32.46 1.47 -15.09
CA LYS A 209 -33.35 1.10 -16.19
C LYS A 209 -34.34 0.06 -15.72
N GLU A 210 -35.57 0.12 -16.24
CA GLU A 210 -36.61 -0.86 -15.95
C GLU A 210 -36.23 -2.27 -16.41
N THR A 211 -35.53 -2.38 -17.53
CA THR A 211 -34.99 -3.66 -18.02
C THR A 211 -33.96 -4.29 -17.08
N SER A 212 -33.25 -3.50 -16.30
CA SER A 212 -32.28 -3.95 -15.31
C SER A 212 -32.98 -4.45 -14.03
N TYR A 213 -34.14 -3.87 -13.69
CA TYR A 213 -34.91 -4.25 -12.51
C TYR A 213 -35.29 -5.74 -12.52
N ASN A 214 -35.81 -6.23 -13.63
CA ASN A 214 -36.21 -7.64 -13.77
C ASN A 214 -35.02 -8.59 -13.62
N LYS A 215 -33.85 -8.23 -14.17
CA LYS A 215 -32.63 -9.03 -14.05
C LYS A 215 -32.10 -9.07 -12.61
N LEU A 216 -32.11 -7.91 -11.95
CA LEU A 216 -31.67 -7.79 -10.54
C LEU A 216 -32.60 -8.52 -9.57
N LYS A 217 -33.90 -8.68 -9.91
CA LYS A 217 -34.86 -9.41 -9.09
C LYS A 217 -34.70 -10.93 -9.19
N ILE A 218 -34.16 -11.42 -10.31
CA ILE A 218 -33.95 -12.85 -10.54
C ILE A 218 -32.58 -13.29 -9.96
N ALA A 219 -31.59 -12.40 -9.90
CA ALA A 219 -30.26 -12.64 -9.36
C ALA A 219 -30.25 -12.73 -7.83
#